data_9d9e28835a75024618dad75580042408
#
_entry.id   9d9e28835a75024618dad75580042408
#
_cell.length_a   1.000
_cell.length_b   1.000
_cell.length_c   1.000
_cell.angle_alpha   90.00
_cell.angle_beta   90.00
_cell.angle_gamma   90.00
#
_symmetry.space_group_name_H-M   'P 1'
#
loop_
_entity.id
_entity.type
_entity.pdbx_description
1 polymer ?
#
loop_
_entity_poly.entity_id
_entity_poly.type
_entity_poly.pdbx_seq_one_letter_code
_entity_poly.pdbx_strand_id
1 'polypeptide(L)'
;ARLDEYGPNSLAEPARRTLLQQFAAQFKEFLVVLLLVSAGVSAAVGEVEDALVIAVIVVLNAVIGVAQERRAENALEALKKMASPRARVIRSSEPRLVEASSLVPGDIILIEAGDSVPADARLVESAMLKLDESSLTGESVPVDQNAEVILDNDAPLGDRVNMVHMGSSVTYGRGVAVVVSTGMST
;
A
#
# COMPACT_ATOMS: atom_id res chain seq x y z
N ALA A 1 24.09 2.96 -4.26
CA ALA A 1 24.79 2.49 -3.04
C ALA A 1 23.78 2.06 -1.97
N ARG A 2 23.25 2.98 -1.09
CA ARG A 2 22.31 2.58 -0.02
C ARG A 2 20.96 2.06 -0.56
N LEU A 3 20.41 2.66 -1.60
CA LEU A 3 19.16 2.18 -2.21
C LEU A 3 19.30 0.75 -2.78
N ASP A 4 20.49 0.37 -3.23
CA ASP A 4 20.77 -0.99 -3.73
C ASP A 4 20.90 -1.99 -2.58
N GLU A 5 21.29 -1.53 -1.38
CA GLU A 5 21.46 -2.32 -0.16
C GLU A 5 20.13 -2.55 0.56
N TYR A 6 19.33 -1.49 0.74
CA TYR A 6 18.08 -1.52 1.54
C TYR A 6 16.83 -1.70 0.68
N GLY A 7 16.93 -1.53 -0.63
CA GLY A 7 15.79 -1.54 -1.53
C GLY A 7 14.92 -0.28 -1.45
N PRO A 8 13.87 -0.18 -2.26
CA PRO A 8 12.95 0.95 -2.25
C PRO A 8 12.09 0.96 -0.99
N ASN A 9 11.78 2.15 -0.48
CA ASN A 9 10.83 2.34 0.61
C ASN A 9 9.39 2.17 0.09
N SER A 10 9.01 0.93 -0.13
CA SER A 10 7.67 0.54 -0.59
C SER A 10 7.28 -0.78 0.07
N LEU A 11 6.02 -0.90 0.45
CA LEU A 11 5.46 -2.16 0.91
C LEU A 11 5.38 -3.15 -0.27
N ALA A 12 5.62 -4.42 0.01
CA ALA A 12 5.52 -5.46 -1.01
C ALA A 12 4.10 -5.53 -1.57
N GLU A 13 3.94 -5.30 -2.86
CA GLU A 13 2.66 -5.50 -3.52
C GLU A 13 2.44 -7.00 -3.76
N PRO A 14 1.20 -7.50 -3.55
CA PRO A 14 0.87 -8.88 -3.90
C PRO A 14 1.13 -9.12 -5.39
N ALA A 15 1.69 -10.28 -5.71
CA ALA A 15 2.00 -10.63 -7.08
C ALA A 15 0.73 -10.55 -7.96
N ARG A 16 0.82 -9.85 -9.08
CA ARG A 16 -0.31 -9.73 -10.02
C ARG A 16 -0.64 -11.10 -10.58
N ARG A 17 -1.93 -11.41 -10.61
CA ARG A 17 -2.41 -12.64 -11.23
C ARG A 17 -2.14 -12.61 -12.73
N THR A 18 -1.69 -13.74 -13.27
CA THR A 18 -1.51 -13.88 -14.73
C THR A 18 -2.87 -13.89 -15.43
N LEU A 19 -2.90 -13.57 -16.73
CA LEU A 19 -4.13 -13.61 -17.54
C LEU A 19 -4.84 -14.96 -17.44
N LEU A 20 -4.08 -16.05 -17.46
CA LEU A 20 -4.62 -17.41 -17.35
C LEU A 20 -5.24 -17.66 -15.99
N GLN A 21 -4.63 -17.13 -14.91
CA GLN A 21 -5.19 -17.25 -13.57
C GLN A 21 -6.46 -16.43 -13.40
N GLN A 22 -6.51 -15.21 -13.95
CA GLN A 22 -7.71 -14.37 -13.95
C GLN A 22 -8.82 -15.03 -14.75
N PHE A 23 -8.51 -15.56 -15.94
CA PHE A 23 -9.47 -16.29 -16.78
C PHE A 23 -10.01 -17.54 -16.07
N ALA A 24 -9.13 -18.36 -15.48
CA ALA A 24 -9.55 -19.54 -14.74
C ALA A 24 -10.37 -19.22 -13.49
N ALA A 25 -10.13 -18.05 -12.87
CA ALA A 25 -10.90 -17.60 -11.71
C ALA A 25 -12.35 -17.30 -12.07
N GLN A 26 -12.63 -16.83 -13.30
CA GLN A 26 -14.00 -16.57 -13.76
C GLN A 26 -14.87 -17.84 -13.76
N PHE A 27 -14.28 -19.01 -13.96
CA PHE A 27 -15.01 -20.29 -13.94
C PHE A 27 -15.38 -20.77 -12.53
N LYS A 28 -14.91 -20.11 -11.48
CA LYS A 28 -15.28 -20.37 -10.08
C LYS A 28 -16.46 -19.54 -9.60
N GLU A 29 -16.90 -18.57 -10.39
CA GLU A 29 -18.08 -17.77 -10.11
C GLU A 29 -19.33 -18.65 -10.06
N PHE A 30 -20.17 -18.45 -9.04
CA PHE A 30 -21.37 -19.29 -8.83
C PHE A 30 -22.27 -19.36 -10.07
N LEU A 31 -22.52 -18.21 -10.73
CA LEU A 31 -23.36 -18.15 -11.92
C LEU A 31 -22.76 -18.93 -13.08
N VAL A 32 -21.45 -18.84 -13.27
CA VAL A 32 -20.74 -19.57 -14.34
C VAL A 32 -20.77 -21.06 -14.08
N VAL A 33 -20.57 -21.50 -12.83
CA VAL A 33 -20.69 -22.91 -12.46
C VAL A 33 -22.12 -23.41 -12.74
N LEU A 34 -23.15 -22.65 -12.41
CA LEU A 34 -24.54 -23.00 -12.71
C LEU A 34 -24.79 -23.15 -14.22
N LEU A 35 -24.27 -22.23 -15.04
CA LEU A 35 -24.35 -22.29 -16.50
C LEU A 35 -23.62 -23.51 -17.05
N LEU A 36 -22.44 -23.85 -16.51
CA LEU A 36 -21.70 -25.05 -16.93
C LEU A 36 -22.44 -26.33 -16.60
N VAL A 37 -23.07 -26.40 -15.42
CA VAL A 37 -23.92 -27.52 -15.04
C VAL A 37 -25.12 -27.63 -16.00
N SER A 38 -25.77 -26.52 -16.32
CA SER A 38 -26.89 -26.49 -17.29
C SER A 38 -26.46 -26.95 -18.66
N ALA A 39 -25.28 -26.48 -19.16
CA ALA A 39 -24.73 -26.95 -20.42
C ALA A 39 -24.44 -28.48 -20.43
N GLY A 40 -23.93 -29.00 -19.30
CA GLY A 40 -23.70 -30.42 -19.14
C GLY A 40 -25.01 -31.24 -19.18
N VAL A 41 -26.07 -30.75 -18.55
CA VAL A 41 -27.40 -31.37 -18.59
C VAL A 41 -27.97 -31.33 -20.00
N SER A 42 -27.97 -30.18 -20.68
CA SER A 42 -28.45 -30.08 -22.09
C SER A 42 -27.73 -31.05 -23.01
N ALA A 43 -26.41 -31.13 -22.89
CA ALA A 43 -25.61 -32.11 -23.68
C ALA A 43 -26.00 -33.57 -23.36
N ALA A 44 -26.27 -33.91 -22.10
CA ALA A 44 -26.64 -35.25 -21.68
C ALA A 44 -28.05 -35.68 -22.18
N VAL A 45 -28.95 -34.71 -22.34
CA VAL A 45 -30.32 -34.93 -22.90
C VAL A 45 -30.30 -34.98 -24.43
N GLY A 46 -29.17 -34.65 -25.07
CA GLY A 46 -28.99 -34.64 -26.53
C GLY A 46 -29.17 -33.28 -27.20
N GLU A 47 -29.40 -32.23 -26.42
CA GLU A 47 -29.54 -30.85 -26.92
C GLU A 47 -28.15 -30.18 -27.04
N VAL A 48 -27.34 -30.68 -27.97
CA VAL A 48 -25.93 -30.28 -28.12
C VAL A 48 -25.82 -28.82 -28.60
N GLU A 49 -26.78 -28.35 -29.39
CA GLU A 49 -26.82 -26.95 -29.86
C GLU A 49 -26.96 -25.96 -28.70
N ASP A 50 -27.85 -26.24 -27.76
CA ASP A 50 -28.08 -25.41 -26.58
C ASP A 50 -26.85 -25.42 -25.65
N ALA A 51 -26.26 -26.60 -25.44
CA ALA A 51 -25.04 -26.73 -24.67
C ALA A 51 -23.88 -25.88 -25.26
N LEU A 52 -23.77 -25.87 -26.58
CA LEU A 52 -22.73 -25.08 -27.28
C LEU A 52 -22.99 -23.59 -27.16
N VAL A 53 -24.23 -23.14 -27.27
CA VAL A 53 -24.60 -21.72 -27.07
C VAL A 53 -24.24 -21.27 -25.65
N ILE A 54 -24.58 -22.07 -24.63
CA ILE A 54 -24.22 -21.76 -23.24
C ILE A 54 -22.69 -21.69 -23.08
N ALA A 55 -21.95 -22.64 -23.62
CA ALA A 55 -20.50 -22.64 -23.55
C ALA A 55 -19.86 -21.40 -24.18
N VAL A 56 -20.38 -20.96 -25.35
CA VAL A 56 -19.92 -19.71 -26.00
C VAL A 56 -20.21 -18.50 -25.11
N ILE A 57 -21.39 -18.42 -24.52
CA ILE A 57 -21.76 -17.32 -23.60
C ILE A 57 -20.83 -17.31 -22.39
N VAL A 58 -20.53 -18.46 -21.80
CA VAL A 58 -19.59 -18.57 -20.66
C VAL A 58 -18.20 -18.07 -21.02
N VAL A 59 -17.68 -18.47 -22.19
CA VAL A 59 -16.36 -18.01 -22.66
C VAL A 59 -16.33 -16.50 -22.91
N LEU A 60 -17.37 -15.98 -23.59
CA LEU A 60 -17.50 -14.53 -23.81
C LEU A 60 -17.58 -13.75 -22.49
N ASN A 61 -18.37 -14.24 -21.54
CA ASN A 61 -18.47 -13.63 -20.21
C ASN A 61 -17.11 -13.64 -19.49
N ALA A 62 -16.37 -14.74 -19.54
CA ALA A 62 -15.04 -14.83 -18.93
C ALA A 62 -14.04 -13.84 -19.58
N VAL A 63 -14.07 -13.67 -20.91
CA VAL A 63 -13.21 -12.68 -21.61
C VAL A 63 -13.58 -11.25 -21.18
N ILE A 64 -14.87 -10.94 -21.13
CA ILE A 64 -15.34 -9.62 -20.70
C ILE A 64 -14.94 -9.37 -19.22
N GLY A 65 -15.11 -10.35 -18.35
CA GLY A 65 -14.74 -10.26 -16.94
C GLY A 65 -13.25 -9.96 -16.75
N VAL A 66 -12.37 -10.68 -17.44
CA VAL A 66 -10.91 -10.40 -17.42
C VAL A 66 -10.60 -8.99 -17.94
N ALA A 67 -11.27 -8.54 -19.00
CA ALA A 67 -11.05 -7.21 -19.53
C ALA A 67 -11.48 -6.10 -18.54
N GLN A 68 -12.58 -6.30 -17.82
CA GLN A 68 -13.08 -5.37 -16.80
C GLN A 68 -12.15 -5.35 -15.57
N GLU A 69 -11.71 -6.52 -15.07
CA GLU A 69 -10.77 -6.64 -13.95
C GLU A 69 -9.47 -5.90 -14.26
N ARG A 70 -8.91 -6.08 -15.46
CA ARG A 70 -7.72 -5.36 -15.90
C ARG A 70 -7.89 -3.86 -15.98
N ARG A 71 -9.03 -3.38 -16.47
CA ARG A 71 -9.30 -1.94 -16.49
C ARG A 71 -9.37 -1.36 -15.09
N ALA A 72 -9.99 -2.08 -14.15
CA ALA A 72 -10.06 -1.68 -12.75
C ALA A 72 -8.68 -1.66 -12.08
N GLU A 73 -7.85 -2.70 -12.29
CA GLU A 73 -6.47 -2.76 -11.78
C GLU A 73 -5.63 -1.58 -12.31
N ASN A 74 -5.69 -1.30 -13.62
CA ASN A 74 -4.94 -0.21 -14.23
C ASN A 74 -5.40 1.17 -13.73
N ALA A 75 -6.70 1.37 -13.51
CA ALA A 75 -7.24 2.60 -12.96
C ALA A 75 -6.77 2.81 -11.52
N LEU A 76 -6.77 1.75 -10.70
CA LEU A 76 -6.26 1.79 -9.33
C LEU A 76 -4.74 2.10 -9.30
N GLU A 77 -3.97 1.50 -10.19
CA GLU A 77 -2.53 1.79 -10.31
C GLU A 77 -2.27 3.25 -10.71
N ALA A 78 -3.05 3.79 -11.63
CA ALA A 78 -2.96 5.19 -12.01
C ALA A 78 -3.24 6.12 -10.83
N LEU A 79 -4.26 5.82 -10.02
CA LEU A 79 -4.57 6.58 -8.80
C LEU A 79 -3.43 6.49 -7.78
N LYS A 80 -2.88 5.30 -7.55
CA LYS A 80 -1.72 5.11 -6.66
C LYS A 80 -0.51 5.92 -7.09
N LYS A 81 -0.21 5.97 -8.39
CA LYS A 81 0.90 6.79 -8.94
C LYS A 81 0.66 8.28 -8.75
N MET A 82 -0.57 8.76 -8.88
CA MET A 82 -0.90 10.17 -8.63
C MET A 82 -0.77 10.54 -7.15
N ALA A 83 -1.06 9.61 -6.26
CA ALA A 83 -0.95 9.76 -4.81
C ALA A 83 0.44 9.41 -4.25
N SER A 84 1.46 9.23 -5.10
CA SER A 84 2.83 8.90 -4.63
C SER A 84 3.32 9.93 -3.61
N PRO A 85 3.54 9.52 -2.35
CA PRO A 85 3.94 10.45 -1.32
C PRO A 85 5.35 10.99 -1.64
N ARG A 86 5.53 12.29 -1.38
CA ARG A 86 6.83 12.95 -1.46
C ARG A 86 7.34 13.24 -0.07
N ALA A 87 8.65 13.21 0.09
CA ALA A 87 9.33 13.52 1.34
C ALA A 87 10.30 14.67 1.16
N ARG A 88 10.33 15.58 2.12
CA ARG A 88 11.38 16.60 2.19
C ARG A 88 12.56 16.01 2.95
N VAL A 89 13.71 15.95 2.31
CA VAL A 89 14.95 15.40 2.87
C VAL A 89 16.07 16.41 2.85
N ILE A 90 16.99 16.30 3.80
CA ILE A 90 18.25 17.05 3.75
C ILE A 90 19.33 16.11 3.20
N ARG A 91 19.77 16.36 1.98
CA ARG A 91 20.89 15.67 1.35
C ARG A 91 21.95 16.67 0.91
N SER A 92 23.20 16.44 1.25
CA SER A 92 24.31 17.36 0.98
C SER A 92 24.09 18.76 1.59
N SER A 93 23.50 18.82 2.79
CA SER A 93 23.15 20.05 3.54
C SER A 93 22.11 20.94 2.86
N GLU A 94 21.40 20.44 1.85
CA GLU A 94 20.33 21.16 1.17
C GLU A 94 18.99 20.42 1.29
N PRO A 95 17.89 21.13 1.58
CA PRO A 95 16.56 20.54 1.56
C PRO A 95 16.16 20.23 0.11
N ARG A 96 15.68 19.00 -0.12
CA ARG A 96 15.20 18.52 -1.42
C ARG A 96 13.89 17.76 -1.25
N LEU A 97 13.01 17.89 -2.24
CA LEU A 97 11.80 17.10 -2.33
C LEU A 97 12.10 15.86 -3.18
N VAL A 98 11.91 14.68 -2.59
CA VAL A 98 12.14 13.39 -3.25
C VAL A 98 10.89 12.51 -3.19
N GLU A 99 10.81 11.49 -4.02
CA GLU A 99 9.79 10.46 -3.86
C GLU A 99 10.07 9.64 -2.58
N ALA A 100 9.03 9.39 -1.78
CA ALA A 100 9.17 8.63 -0.54
C ALA A 100 9.77 7.23 -0.78
N SER A 101 9.52 6.63 -1.95
CA SER A 101 10.11 5.35 -2.37
C SER A 101 11.64 5.37 -2.45
N SER A 102 12.25 6.55 -2.59
CA SER A 102 13.71 6.72 -2.67
C SER A 102 14.41 6.95 -1.33
N LEU A 103 13.64 6.94 -0.22
CA LEU A 103 14.18 7.07 1.13
C LEU A 103 14.97 5.83 1.52
N VAL A 104 16.04 6.05 2.26
CA VAL A 104 16.89 5.00 2.80
C VAL A 104 17.22 5.27 4.27
N PRO A 105 17.52 4.25 5.07
CA PRO A 105 18.01 4.45 6.44
C PRO A 105 19.21 5.41 6.47
N GLY A 106 19.14 6.39 7.38
CA GLY A 106 20.11 7.47 7.52
C GLY A 106 19.80 8.74 6.71
N ASP A 107 18.71 8.79 5.93
CA ASP A 107 18.21 10.05 5.39
C ASP A 107 17.63 10.92 6.51
N ILE A 108 17.86 12.23 6.43
CA ILE A 108 17.24 13.21 7.34
C ILE A 108 15.98 13.74 6.65
N ILE A 109 14.84 13.55 7.29
CA ILE A 109 13.54 14.02 6.79
C ILE A 109 13.06 15.22 7.60
N LEU A 110 12.37 16.13 6.91
CA LEU A 110 11.65 17.27 7.49
C LEU A 110 10.17 16.99 7.38
N ILE A 111 9.46 17.08 8.50
CA ILE A 111 8.02 16.88 8.59
C ILE A 111 7.36 18.11 9.21
N GLU A 112 6.18 18.48 8.68
CA GLU A 112 5.38 19.59 9.23
C GLU A 112 3.88 19.27 9.13
N ALA A 113 3.07 20.09 9.81
CA ALA A 113 1.63 19.92 9.82
C ALA A 113 1.03 19.77 8.41
N GLY A 114 0.25 18.71 8.20
CA GLY A 114 -0.31 18.32 6.92
C GLY A 114 0.49 17.26 6.16
N ASP A 115 1.72 16.95 6.59
CA ASP A 115 2.51 15.88 5.98
C ASP A 115 2.06 14.50 6.50
N SER A 116 2.22 13.48 5.67
CA SER A 116 2.24 12.07 6.10
C SER A 116 3.68 11.63 6.33
N VAL A 117 3.92 10.91 7.39
CA VAL A 117 5.25 10.36 7.72
C VAL A 117 5.62 9.29 6.69
N PRO A 118 6.71 9.47 5.94
CA PRO A 118 7.02 8.63 4.78
C PRO A 118 7.76 7.33 5.10
N ALA A 119 8.35 7.23 6.29
CA ALA A 119 9.13 6.06 6.75
C ALA A 119 9.28 6.14 8.27
N ASP A 120 9.63 5.03 8.93
CA ASP A 120 9.93 5.05 10.35
C ASP A 120 11.21 5.84 10.60
N ALA A 121 11.13 6.82 11.50
CA ALA A 121 12.25 7.71 11.76
C ALA A 121 12.34 8.09 13.24
N ARG A 122 13.58 8.29 13.72
CA ARG A 122 13.91 8.80 15.06
C ARG A 122 13.96 10.33 15.02
N LEU A 123 13.18 10.97 15.85
CA LEU A 123 13.19 12.43 15.98
C LEU A 123 14.55 12.91 16.52
N VAL A 124 15.07 13.95 15.86
CA VAL A 124 16.27 14.69 16.25
C VAL A 124 15.88 16.05 16.82
N GLU A 125 14.87 16.67 16.21
CA GLU A 125 14.30 17.93 16.66
C GLU A 125 12.78 17.86 16.57
N SER A 126 12.09 18.47 17.51
CA SER A 126 10.63 18.60 17.51
C SER A 126 10.22 19.97 18.04
N ALA A 127 9.27 20.63 17.38
CA ALA A 127 8.70 21.88 17.80
C ALA A 127 7.17 21.75 17.81
N MET A 128 6.59 21.51 19.01
CA MET A 128 5.15 21.29 19.21
C MET A 128 4.57 20.23 18.25
N LEU A 129 5.35 19.21 17.96
CA LEU A 129 4.97 18.18 17.00
C LEU A 129 3.91 17.26 17.59
N LYS A 130 2.78 17.12 16.86
CA LYS A 130 1.70 16.19 17.18
C LYS A 130 1.40 15.30 15.98
N LEU A 131 1.27 14.01 16.25
CA LEU A 131 0.94 12.99 15.26
C LEU A 131 -0.39 12.33 15.54
N ASP A 132 -1.15 12.10 14.50
CA ASP A 132 -2.25 11.15 14.50
C ASP A 132 -1.69 9.77 14.14
N GLU A 133 -1.69 8.88 15.11
CA GLU A 133 -1.19 7.51 15.01
C GLU A 133 -2.35 6.49 15.12
N SER A 134 -3.57 6.92 14.86
CA SER A 134 -4.79 6.10 14.98
C SER A 134 -4.73 4.80 14.16
N SER A 135 -4.02 4.81 13.04
CA SER A 135 -3.80 3.61 12.21
C SER A 135 -2.93 2.54 12.87
N LEU A 136 -2.11 2.92 13.87
CA LEU A 136 -1.18 2.03 14.57
C LEU A 136 -1.69 1.66 15.98
N THR A 137 -2.16 2.65 16.73
CA THR A 137 -2.58 2.48 18.11
C THR A 137 -4.08 2.26 18.28
N GLY A 138 -4.87 2.64 17.27
CA GLY A 138 -6.34 2.68 17.36
C GLY A 138 -6.90 3.87 18.13
N GLU A 139 -6.05 4.75 18.65
CA GLU A 139 -6.45 5.95 19.40
C GLU A 139 -6.56 7.15 18.47
N SER A 140 -7.70 7.84 18.48
CA SER A 140 -7.99 8.98 17.59
C SER A 140 -7.48 10.33 18.11
N VAL A 141 -6.79 10.35 19.25
CA VAL A 141 -6.27 11.60 19.84
C VAL A 141 -4.83 11.79 19.39
N PRO A 142 -4.48 12.96 18.80
CA PRO A 142 -3.10 13.23 18.42
C PRO A 142 -2.14 13.19 19.60
N VAL A 143 -1.01 12.49 19.43
CA VAL A 143 0.02 12.30 20.45
C VAL A 143 1.11 13.36 20.31
N ASP A 144 1.52 13.95 21.45
CA ASP A 144 2.65 14.87 21.49
C ASP A 144 3.96 14.12 21.34
N GLN A 145 4.75 14.52 20.35
CA GLN A 145 6.06 13.91 20.05
C GLN A 145 7.19 14.77 20.66
N ASN A 146 8.20 14.11 21.20
CA ASN A 146 9.33 14.81 21.85
C ASN A 146 10.67 14.14 21.50
N ALA A 147 11.53 14.87 20.79
CA ALA A 147 12.85 14.41 20.36
C ALA A 147 13.82 14.17 21.54
N GLU A 148 13.66 14.90 22.66
CA GLU A 148 14.59 14.86 23.80
C GLU A 148 14.38 13.65 24.71
N VAL A 149 13.24 12.99 24.62
CA VAL A 149 12.92 11.83 25.45
C VAL A 149 13.80 10.65 25.06
N ILE A 150 14.44 10.04 26.05
CA ILE A 150 15.16 8.77 25.93
C ILE A 150 14.30 7.70 26.57
N LEU A 151 13.95 6.69 25.79
CA LEU A 151 13.09 5.58 26.20
C LEU A 151 13.91 4.31 26.35
N ASP A 152 13.43 3.41 27.21
CA ASP A 152 13.96 2.06 27.30
C ASP A 152 13.69 1.27 26.01
N ASN A 153 14.55 0.29 25.71
CA ASN A 153 14.46 -0.51 24.48
C ASN A 153 13.13 -1.26 24.34
N ASP A 154 12.46 -1.56 25.44
CA ASP A 154 11.23 -2.35 25.52
C ASP A 154 9.96 -1.48 25.54
N ALA A 155 10.07 -0.16 25.32
CA ALA A 155 8.90 0.73 25.30
C ALA A 155 7.89 0.27 24.22
N PRO A 156 6.58 0.14 24.59
CA PRO A 156 5.53 -0.17 23.62
C PRO A 156 5.51 0.82 22.47
N LEU A 157 5.01 0.40 21.30
CA LEU A 157 5.03 1.22 20.10
C LEU A 157 4.33 2.57 20.29
N GLY A 158 3.16 2.58 20.92
CA GLY A 158 2.37 3.79 21.18
C GLY A 158 3.00 4.75 22.20
N ASP A 159 3.99 4.30 22.99
CA ASP A 159 4.67 5.13 23.99
C ASP A 159 5.98 5.71 23.45
N ARG A 160 6.34 5.40 22.19
CA ARG A 160 7.59 5.84 21.57
C ARG A 160 7.50 7.26 21.05
N VAL A 161 7.22 8.21 21.93
CA VAL A 161 7.07 9.64 21.61
C VAL A 161 8.29 10.31 20.97
N ASN A 162 9.40 9.61 20.88
CA ASN A 162 10.63 10.06 20.24
C ASN A 162 10.84 9.46 18.82
N MET A 163 9.85 8.70 18.35
CA MET A 163 9.82 8.10 17.01
C MET A 163 8.62 8.62 16.23
N VAL A 164 8.71 8.58 14.93
CA VAL A 164 7.58 8.80 14.03
C VAL A 164 7.46 7.58 13.12
N HIS A 165 6.24 7.10 12.92
CA HIS A 165 5.98 5.84 12.22
C HIS A 165 5.36 6.09 10.84
N MET A 166 5.75 5.28 9.86
CA MET A 166 5.24 5.34 8.49
C MET A 166 3.71 5.28 8.47
N GLY A 167 3.08 6.19 7.73
CA GLY A 167 1.62 6.26 7.58
C GLY A 167 0.91 7.12 8.62
N SER A 168 1.57 7.57 9.69
CA SER A 168 1.03 8.56 10.63
C SER A 168 0.91 9.93 9.95
N SER A 169 -0.02 10.76 10.43
CA SER A 169 -0.22 12.11 9.90
C SER A 169 0.22 13.18 10.90
N VAL A 170 0.99 14.15 10.44
CA VAL A 170 1.39 15.30 11.26
C VAL A 170 0.21 16.27 11.36
N THR A 171 -0.38 16.39 12.55
CA THR A 171 -1.54 17.27 12.80
C THR A 171 -1.15 18.67 13.23
N TYR A 172 0.00 18.81 13.89
CA TYR A 172 0.50 20.11 14.36
C TYR A 172 2.01 20.12 14.49
N GLY A 173 2.62 21.32 14.39
CA GLY A 173 4.05 21.53 14.61
C GLY A 173 4.94 21.08 13.47
N ARG A 174 6.21 20.86 13.79
CA ARG A 174 7.23 20.39 12.84
C ARG A 174 8.31 19.59 13.54
N GLY A 175 9.01 18.75 12.77
CA GLY A 175 10.11 17.96 13.29
C GLY A 175 11.18 17.67 12.25
N VAL A 176 12.35 17.32 12.75
CA VAL A 176 13.46 16.76 11.96
C VAL A 176 13.69 15.35 12.49
N ALA A 177 13.76 14.36 11.59
CA ALA A 177 13.96 12.98 11.98
C ALA A 177 14.95 12.27 11.06
N VAL A 178 15.61 11.24 11.58
CA VAL A 178 16.50 10.36 10.83
C VAL A 178 15.75 9.06 10.53
N VAL A 179 15.63 8.70 9.28
CA VAL A 179 15.02 7.44 8.83
C VAL A 179 15.81 6.27 9.41
N VAL A 180 15.12 5.36 10.09
CA VAL A 180 15.71 4.15 10.71
C VAL A 180 15.28 2.88 10.01
N SER A 181 14.05 2.83 9.48
CA SER A 181 13.51 1.68 8.76
C SER A 181 12.72 2.12 7.53
N THR A 182 12.73 1.29 6.50
CA THR A 182 12.04 1.54 5.22
C THR A 182 11.38 0.28 4.69
N GLY A 183 10.32 0.43 3.92
CA GLY A 183 9.64 -0.65 3.20
C GLY A 183 9.08 -1.72 4.13
N MET A 184 9.46 -2.98 3.92
CA MET A 184 8.97 -4.12 4.71
C MET A 184 9.62 -4.26 6.10
N SER A 185 10.55 -3.38 6.43
CA SER A 185 11.23 -3.35 7.74
C SER A 185 10.64 -2.30 8.69
N THR A 186 9.59 -1.58 8.24
CA THR A 186 8.82 -0.62 9.05
C THR A 186 7.77 -1.30 9.88
#